data_314edfc0ebd2b2d7b1b754c5afe1f069
#
_entry.id   314edfc0ebd2b2d7b1b754c5afe1f069
#
_cell.length_a   1.000
_cell.length_b   1.000
_cell.length_c   1.000
_cell.angle_alpha   90.00
_cell.angle_beta   90.00
_cell.angle_gamma   90.00
#
_symmetry.space_group_name_H-M   'P 1'
#
loop_
_entity.id
_entity.type
_entity.pdbx_description
1 polymer ?
#
loop_
_entity_poly.entity_id
_entity_poly.type
_entity_poly.pdbx_seq_one_letter_code
_entity_poly.pdbx_strand_id
1 'polypeptide(L)'
;MDKTLIEDIHSQWVQAKMQAQEECENRSLFNMAEKYRVCSMFKGTETVEEVLALFTTPQGIEFCTKHSFPTIEMCRKFKGETAERLGIFVEEDVRIANYPIVVLVGNCHAELEYNDPDKRHQVILMHGASASIKASNWAVVFVNNASGGSVEIEATDNAKVL
;
A
#
# COMPACT_ATOMS: atom_id res chain seq x y z
N MET A 1 7.52 -15.37 17.28
CA MET A 1 7.62 -15.03 15.83
C MET A 1 7.07 -13.64 15.52
N ASP A 2 5.87 -13.34 15.95
CA ASP A 2 5.21 -12.04 15.67
C ASP A 2 5.96 -10.85 16.26
N LYS A 3 6.48 -10.96 17.47
CA LYS A 3 7.23 -9.87 18.10
C LYS A 3 8.48 -9.49 17.31
N THR A 4 9.25 -10.47 16.82
CA THR A 4 10.44 -10.21 16.00
C THR A 4 10.07 -9.55 14.68
N LEU A 5 8.99 -9.99 14.05
CA LEU A 5 8.49 -9.39 12.81
C LEU A 5 8.09 -7.92 13.03
N ILE A 6 7.39 -7.61 14.11
CA ILE A 6 7.00 -6.24 14.46
C ILE A 6 8.24 -5.37 14.70
N GLU A 7 9.22 -5.88 15.42
CA GLU A 7 10.48 -5.17 15.67
C GLU A 7 11.25 -4.88 14.37
N ASP A 8 11.30 -5.84 13.47
CA ASP A 8 11.95 -5.69 12.15
C ASP A 8 11.22 -4.64 11.29
N ILE A 9 9.89 -4.69 11.23
CA ILE A 9 9.08 -3.70 10.51
C ILE A 9 9.29 -2.30 11.08
N HIS A 10 9.27 -2.17 12.38
CA HIS A 10 9.51 -0.89 13.06
C HIS A 10 10.90 -0.34 12.74
N SER A 11 11.93 -1.19 12.77
CA SER A 11 13.30 -0.80 12.45
C SER A 11 13.42 -0.32 10.99
N GLN A 12 12.79 -1.00 10.04
CA GLN A 12 12.77 -0.58 8.63
C GLN A 12 12.04 0.75 8.46
N TRP A 13 10.93 0.94 9.15
CA TRP A 13 10.21 2.20 9.11
C TRP A 13 11.03 3.35 9.66
N VAL A 14 11.71 3.16 10.79
CA VAL A 14 12.62 4.18 11.37
C VAL A 14 13.69 4.59 10.35
N GLN A 15 14.30 3.63 9.67
CA GLN A 15 15.27 3.91 8.62
C GLN A 15 14.67 4.68 7.45
N ALA A 16 13.50 4.26 6.96
CA ALA A 16 12.80 4.95 5.87
C ALA A 16 12.45 6.40 6.26
N LYS A 17 12.00 6.60 7.49
CA LYS A 17 11.70 7.92 8.05
C LYS A 17 12.94 8.81 8.12
N MET A 18 14.04 8.27 8.59
CA MET A 18 15.31 9.01 8.68
C MET A 18 15.82 9.41 7.30
N GLN A 19 15.76 8.52 6.31
CA GLN A 19 16.14 8.82 4.93
C GLN A 19 15.25 9.91 4.33
N ALA A 20 13.94 9.83 4.55
CA ALA A 20 13.00 10.85 4.07
C ALA A 20 13.28 12.22 4.71
N GLN A 21 13.59 12.26 6.00
CA GLN A 21 13.99 13.46 6.71
C GLN A 21 15.25 14.06 6.12
N GLU A 22 16.28 13.26 5.92
CA GLU A 22 17.58 13.69 5.36
C GLU A 22 17.41 14.24 3.94
N GLU A 23 16.67 13.56 3.09
CA GLU A 23 16.38 14.04 1.73
C GLU A 23 15.69 15.40 1.75
N CYS A 24 14.74 15.61 2.65
CA CYS A 24 14.06 16.90 2.82
C CYS A 24 15.03 17.98 3.29
N GLU A 25 15.88 17.68 4.25
CA GLU A 25 16.91 18.62 4.75
C GLU A 25 17.88 19.01 3.63
N ASN A 26 18.37 18.04 2.86
CA ASN A 26 19.28 18.28 1.74
C ASN A 26 18.66 19.16 0.63
N ARG A 27 17.33 19.14 0.51
CA ARG A 27 16.56 19.95 -0.42
C ARG A 27 16.03 21.24 0.20
N SER A 28 16.44 21.57 1.41
CA SER A 28 15.98 22.72 2.18
C SER A 28 14.47 22.74 2.46
N LEU A 29 13.84 21.58 2.51
CA LEU A 29 12.43 21.39 2.83
C LEU A 29 12.25 21.13 4.34
N PHE A 30 12.64 22.11 5.16
CA PHE A 30 12.75 21.92 6.62
C PHE A 30 11.42 21.64 7.30
N ASN A 31 10.32 22.22 6.83
CA ASN A 31 9.00 21.93 7.40
C ASN A 31 8.57 20.47 7.15
N MET A 32 8.90 19.93 5.98
CA MET A 32 8.63 18.53 5.67
C MET A 32 9.55 17.61 6.47
N ALA A 33 10.83 17.95 6.60
CA ALA A 33 11.77 17.21 7.42
C ALA A 33 11.27 17.08 8.87
N GLU A 34 10.75 18.17 9.43
CA GLU A 34 10.19 18.17 10.79
C GLU A 34 8.96 17.26 10.91
N LYS A 35 8.10 17.21 9.89
CA LYS A 35 6.95 16.30 9.88
C LYS A 35 7.40 14.84 9.93
N TYR A 36 8.45 14.47 9.20
CA TYR A 36 9.00 13.13 9.28
C TYR A 36 9.62 12.86 10.65
N ARG A 37 10.37 13.81 11.19
CA ARG A 37 11.02 13.69 12.50
C ARG A 37 10.03 13.36 13.62
N VAL A 38 8.87 14.04 13.65
CA VAL A 38 7.86 13.87 14.71
C VAL A 38 6.84 12.75 14.41
N CYS A 39 6.88 12.15 13.22
CA CYS A 39 5.96 11.09 12.85
C CYS A 39 6.15 9.87 13.75
N SER A 40 5.06 9.37 14.30
CA SER A 40 5.03 8.22 15.22
C SER A 40 4.03 7.15 14.77
N MET A 41 3.94 6.91 13.46
CA MET A 41 2.98 5.97 12.87
C MET A 41 3.11 4.57 13.46
N PHE A 42 4.35 4.07 13.62
CA PHE A 42 4.63 2.80 14.26
C PHE A 42 5.30 3.01 15.62
N LYS A 43 4.83 2.30 16.63
CA LYS A 43 5.38 2.34 17.99
C LYS A 43 6.34 1.17 18.26
N GLY A 44 6.19 0.06 17.54
CA GLY A 44 6.96 -1.16 17.76
C GLY A 44 6.30 -2.14 18.71
N THR A 45 5.08 -1.84 19.16
CA THR A 45 4.31 -2.64 20.12
C THR A 45 2.99 -3.15 19.57
N GLU A 46 2.73 -2.89 18.28
CA GLU A 46 1.52 -3.31 17.59
C GLU A 46 1.45 -4.83 17.43
N THR A 47 0.23 -5.34 17.25
CA THR A 47 0.01 -6.70 16.71
C THR A 47 0.28 -6.70 15.21
N VAL A 48 0.44 -7.89 14.61
CA VAL A 48 0.61 -8.03 13.15
C VAL A 48 -0.58 -7.40 12.42
N GLU A 49 -1.80 -7.65 12.87
CA GLU A 49 -3.01 -7.10 12.26
C GLU A 49 -3.02 -5.56 12.33
N GLU A 50 -2.66 -4.98 13.46
CA GLU A 50 -2.56 -3.53 13.63
C GLU A 50 -1.51 -2.92 12.69
N VAL A 51 -0.34 -3.55 12.56
CA VAL A 51 0.71 -3.09 11.64
C VAL A 51 0.23 -3.14 10.19
N LEU A 52 -0.39 -4.24 9.78
CA LEU A 52 -0.90 -4.39 8.41
C LEU A 52 -1.99 -3.35 8.11
N ALA A 53 -2.85 -3.07 9.08
CA ALA A 53 -3.86 -2.02 8.93
C ALA A 53 -3.24 -0.62 8.75
N LEU A 54 -2.09 -0.36 9.36
CA LEU A 54 -1.38 0.92 9.20
C LEU A 54 -0.88 1.14 7.77
N PHE A 55 -0.58 0.08 7.02
CA PHE A 55 -0.16 0.22 5.62
C PHE A 55 -1.27 0.75 4.70
N THR A 56 -2.51 0.66 5.11
CA THR A 56 -3.66 1.17 4.36
C THR A 56 -4.13 2.55 4.83
N THR A 57 -3.47 3.15 5.81
CA THR A 57 -3.69 4.54 6.21
C THR A 57 -3.05 5.51 5.22
N PRO A 58 -3.47 6.78 5.16
CA PRO A 58 -2.85 7.78 4.28
C PRO A 58 -1.33 7.88 4.47
N GLN A 59 -0.84 7.84 5.72
CA GLN A 59 0.60 7.84 6.01
C GLN A 59 1.29 6.56 5.54
N GLY A 60 0.66 5.40 5.77
CA GLY A 60 1.17 4.12 5.30
C GLY A 60 1.29 4.08 3.78
N ILE A 61 0.25 4.56 3.08
CA ILE A 61 0.26 4.66 1.62
C ILE A 61 1.38 5.58 1.14
N GLU A 62 1.62 6.70 1.81
CA GLU A 62 2.73 7.60 1.48
C GLU A 62 4.08 6.89 1.58
N PHE A 63 4.34 6.17 2.65
CA PHE A 63 5.57 5.38 2.80
C PHE A 63 5.68 4.28 1.74
N CYS A 64 4.58 3.58 1.45
CA CYS A 64 4.54 2.57 0.40
C CYS A 64 4.90 3.14 -0.97
N THR A 65 4.34 4.28 -1.33
CA THR A 65 4.47 4.84 -2.68
C THR A 65 5.73 5.66 -2.87
N LYS A 66 6.16 6.41 -1.85
CA LYS A 66 7.32 7.32 -1.97
C LYS A 66 8.64 6.71 -1.50
N HIS A 67 8.58 5.79 -0.55
CA HIS A 67 9.80 5.28 0.11
C HIS A 67 9.98 3.77 -0.04
N SER A 68 9.13 3.12 -0.86
CA SER A 68 9.18 1.66 -1.09
C SER A 68 9.20 0.84 0.21
N PHE A 69 8.51 1.32 1.23
CA PHE A 69 8.38 0.65 2.52
C PHE A 69 6.98 0.01 2.63
N PRO A 70 6.84 -1.23 3.09
CA PRO A 70 7.89 -2.19 3.46
C PRO A 70 8.62 -2.80 2.26
N THR A 71 9.81 -3.36 2.48
CA THR A 71 10.54 -4.08 1.42
C THR A 71 9.81 -5.35 1.02
N ILE A 72 10.13 -5.89 -0.17
CA ILE A 72 9.50 -7.13 -0.63
C ILE A 72 9.81 -8.32 0.30
N GLU A 73 11.00 -8.39 0.86
CA GLU A 73 11.39 -9.40 1.82
C GLU A 73 10.51 -9.35 3.08
N MET A 74 10.23 -8.15 3.54
CA MET A 74 9.34 -7.94 4.70
C MET A 74 7.90 -8.34 4.36
N CYS A 75 7.42 -7.97 3.18
CA CYS A 75 6.07 -8.33 2.72
C CYS A 75 5.89 -9.85 2.67
N ARG A 76 6.91 -10.59 2.26
CA ARG A 76 6.88 -12.05 2.25
C ARG A 76 6.70 -12.65 3.64
N LYS A 77 7.22 -11.99 4.67
CA LYS A 77 7.12 -12.48 6.06
C LYS A 77 5.71 -12.39 6.63
N PHE A 78 4.90 -11.44 6.20
CA PHE A 78 3.53 -11.30 6.69
C PHE A 78 2.46 -11.79 5.70
N LYS A 79 2.86 -12.40 4.58
CA LYS A 79 1.94 -13.03 3.64
C LYS A 79 1.06 -14.05 4.36
N GLY A 80 -0.25 -14.02 4.10
CA GLY A 80 -1.18 -15.01 4.65
C GLY A 80 -2.58 -14.47 4.85
N GLU A 81 -3.39 -15.22 5.53
CA GLU A 81 -4.82 -14.96 5.71
C GLU A 81 -5.11 -13.60 6.34
N THR A 82 -4.33 -13.19 7.34
CA THR A 82 -4.53 -11.90 8.00
C THR A 82 -4.33 -10.73 7.02
N ALA A 83 -3.28 -10.78 6.22
CA ALA A 83 -3.02 -9.79 5.19
C ALA A 83 -4.12 -9.78 4.13
N GLU A 84 -4.54 -10.95 3.66
CA GLU A 84 -5.58 -11.09 2.64
C GLU A 84 -6.93 -10.52 3.11
N ARG A 85 -7.29 -10.75 4.36
CA ARG A 85 -8.52 -10.15 4.94
C ARG A 85 -8.49 -8.62 4.94
N LEU A 86 -7.32 -8.03 5.01
CA LEU A 86 -7.12 -6.58 4.95
C LEU A 86 -6.91 -6.07 3.52
N GLY A 87 -7.02 -6.95 2.51
CA GLY A 87 -6.84 -6.59 1.11
C GLY A 87 -5.38 -6.54 0.66
N ILE A 88 -4.46 -7.11 1.41
CA ILE A 88 -3.03 -7.13 1.09
C ILE A 88 -2.65 -8.50 0.53
N PHE A 89 -2.23 -8.53 -0.73
CA PHE A 89 -1.89 -9.75 -1.46
C PHE A 89 -0.42 -9.71 -1.89
N VAL A 90 0.35 -10.72 -1.50
CA VAL A 90 1.79 -10.78 -1.72
C VAL A 90 2.13 -11.96 -2.62
N GLU A 91 2.65 -11.65 -3.82
CA GLU A 91 3.11 -12.65 -4.81
C GLU A 91 2.09 -13.76 -5.09
N GLU A 92 0.81 -13.36 -5.21
CA GLU A 92 -0.26 -14.27 -5.60
C GLU A 92 -1.24 -13.58 -6.55
N ASP A 93 -1.74 -14.34 -7.51
CA ASP A 93 -2.75 -13.87 -8.45
C ASP A 93 -4.13 -13.93 -7.79
N VAL A 94 -4.91 -12.85 -7.92
CA VAL A 94 -6.23 -12.75 -7.30
C VAL A 94 -7.27 -12.24 -8.28
N ARG A 95 -8.52 -12.62 -8.05
CA ARG A 95 -9.70 -12.10 -8.73
C ARG A 95 -10.72 -11.71 -7.67
N ILE A 96 -10.94 -10.41 -7.49
CA ILE A 96 -11.81 -9.87 -6.44
C ILE A 96 -12.64 -8.70 -6.96
N ALA A 97 -13.73 -8.42 -6.25
CA ALA A 97 -14.66 -7.34 -6.60
C ALA A 97 -14.97 -6.45 -5.40
N ASN A 98 -15.02 -5.15 -5.64
CA ASN A 98 -15.47 -4.12 -4.68
C ASN A 98 -14.74 -4.10 -3.33
N TYR A 99 -13.49 -4.53 -3.27
CA TYR A 99 -12.66 -4.34 -2.08
C TYR A 99 -12.35 -2.84 -1.90
N PRO A 100 -12.56 -2.28 -0.71
CA PRO A 100 -12.34 -0.86 -0.48
C PRO A 100 -10.88 -0.45 -0.68
N ILE A 101 -9.96 -1.25 -0.17
CA ILE A 101 -8.52 -1.02 -0.35
C ILE A 101 -7.85 -2.35 -0.73
N VAL A 102 -7.05 -2.30 -1.79
CA VAL A 102 -6.27 -3.46 -2.26
C VAL A 102 -4.82 -3.04 -2.38
N VAL A 103 -3.93 -3.79 -1.76
CA VAL A 103 -2.48 -3.62 -1.87
C VAL A 103 -1.90 -4.87 -2.53
N LEU A 104 -1.32 -4.69 -3.71
CA LEU A 104 -0.71 -5.77 -4.48
C LEU A 104 0.80 -5.64 -4.41
N VAL A 105 1.48 -6.70 -4.04
CA VAL A 105 2.92 -6.67 -3.76
C VAL A 105 3.65 -7.78 -4.49
N GLY A 106 4.69 -7.39 -5.21
CA GLY A 106 5.60 -8.34 -5.83
C GLY A 106 5.08 -8.91 -7.14
N ASN A 107 5.60 -10.07 -7.53
CA ASN A 107 5.24 -10.72 -8.78
C ASN A 107 3.85 -11.33 -8.71
N CYS A 108 2.84 -10.51 -8.94
CA CYS A 108 1.44 -10.94 -8.97
C CYS A 108 0.65 -10.14 -10.00
N HIS A 109 -0.47 -10.72 -10.43
CA HIS A 109 -1.44 -10.06 -11.28
C HIS A 109 -2.82 -10.19 -10.66
N ALA A 110 -3.53 -9.06 -10.53
CA ALA A 110 -4.89 -9.04 -10.00
C ALA A 110 -5.90 -8.68 -11.09
N GLU A 111 -7.01 -9.39 -11.11
CA GLU A 111 -8.22 -9.00 -11.85
C GLU A 111 -9.20 -8.38 -10.86
N LEU A 112 -9.43 -7.07 -11.01
CA LEU A 112 -10.21 -6.27 -10.08
C LEU A 112 -11.46 -5.75 -10.79
N GLU A 113 -12.62 -5.94 -10.17
CA GLU A 113 -13.89 -5.45 -10.68
C GLU A 113 -14.54 -4.52 -9.67
N TYR A 114 -14.98 -3.34 -10.14
CA TYR A 114 -15.61 -2.33 -9.31
C TYR A 114 -16.91 -1.85 -9.96
N ASN A 115 -18.01 -2.01 -9.25
CA ASN A 115 -19.33 -1.56 -9.72
C ASN A 115 -20.19 -0.94 -8.60
N ASP A 116 -19.60 -0.66 -7.46
CA ASP A 116 -20.26 -0.04 -6.31
C ASP A 116 -20.05 1.48 -6.35
N PRO A 117 -21.09 2.29 -6.63
CA PRO A 117 -20.97 3.74 -6.69
C PRO A 117 -20.92 4.41 -5.32
N ASP A 118 -21.26 3.72 -4.26
CA ASP A 118 -21.44 4.30 -2.93
C ASP A 118 -20.14 4.31 -2.10
N LYS A 119 -19.12 3.62 -2.57
CA LYS A 119 -17.84 3.48 -1.86
C LYS A 119 -16.69 4.01 -2.68
N ARG A 120 -15.71 4.54 -1.99
CA ARG A 120 -14.41 4.88 -2.57
C ARG A 120 -13.54 3.63 -2.59
N HIS A 121 -12.94 3.35 -3.73
CA HIS A 121 -12.03 2.23 -3.91
C HIS A 121 -10.60 2.71 -4.14
N GLN A 122 -9.62 2.01 -3.63
CA GLN A 122 -8.22 2.34 -3.78
C GLN A 122 -7.39 1.08 -4.08
N VAL A 123 -6.49 1.20 -5.05
CA VAL A 123 -5.57 0.14 -5.45
C VAL A 123 -4.15 0.67 -5.37
N ILE A 124 -3.30 -0.06 -4.68
CA ILE A 124 -1.88 0.27 -4.52
C ILE A 124 -1.06 -0.90 -5.06
N LEU A 125 -0.13 -0.61 -5.97
CA LEU A 125 0.77 -1.60 -6.54
C LEU A 125 2.20 -1.32 -6.12
N MET A 126 2.89 -2.36 -5.63
CA MET A 126 4.26 -2.28 -5.14
C MET A 126 5.10 -3.44 -5.67
N HIS A 127 6.39 -3.20 -5.83
CA HIS A 127 7.40 -4.23 -6.11
C HIS A 127 7.12 -5.08 -7.36
N GLY A 128 6.63 -4.45 -8.43
CA GLY A 128 6.41 -5.10 -9.72
C GLY A 128 5.02 -5.67 -9.94
N ALA A 129 4.08 -5.45 -9.03
CA ALA A 129 2.72 -5.91 -9.15
C ALA A 129 2.00 -5.30 -10.36
N SER A 130 1.07 -6.04 -10.95
CA SER A 130 0.24 -5.61 -12.07
C SER A 130 -1.24 -5.87 -11.79
N ALA A 131 -2.12 -5.19 -12.53
CA ALA A 131 -3.56 -5.37 -12.37
C ALA A 131 -4.31 -5.08 -13.67
N SER A 132 -5.44 -5.78 -13.83
CA SER A 132 -6.48 -5.45 -14.81
C SER A 132 -7.71 -4.98 -14.03
N ILE A 133 -8.15 -3.75 -14.27
CA ILE A 133 -9.23 -3.11 -13.55
C ILE A 133 -10.41 -2.88 -14.48
N LYS A 134 -11.57 -3.44 -14.14
CA LYS A 134 -12.84 -3.17 -14.78
C LYS A 134 -13.72 -2.37 -13.84
N ALA A 135 -14.08 -1.17 -14.23
CA ALA A 135 -14.96 -0.30 -13.45
C ALA A 135 -16.22 0.04 -14.24
N SER A 136 -17.37 0.01 -13.57
CA SER A 136 -18.68 0.30 -14.15
C SER A 136 -19.59 0.97 -13.12
N ASN A 137 -20.80 1.34 -13.54
CA ASN A 137 -21.85 1.81 -12.65
C ASN A 137 -21.43 2.95 -11.72
N TRP A 138 -20.77 4.00 -12.26
CA TRP A 138 -20.33 5.17 -11.50
C TRP A 138 -19.28 4.91 -10.42
N ALA A 139 -18.70 3.71 -10.38
CA ALA A 139 -17.64 3.41 -9.42
C ALA A 139 -16.45 4.35 -9.60
N VAL A 140 -15.80 4.71 -8.50
CA VAL A 140 -14.58 5.56 -8.51
C VAL A 140 -13.45 4.77 -7.87
N VAL A 141 -12.37 4.61 -8.62
CA VAL A 141 -11.19 3.84 -8.19
C VAL A 141 -9.95 4.72 -8.28
N PHE A 142 -9.22 4.85 -7.19
CA PHE A 142 -7.93 5.53 -7.16
C PHE A 142 -6.80 4.51 -7.26
N VAL A 143 -5.87 4.72 -8.17
CA VAL A 143 -4.75 3.81 -8.40
C VAL A 143 -3.42 4.50 -8.09
N ASN A 144 -2.66 3.92 -7.18
CA ASN A 144 -1.30 4.33 -6.87
C ASN A 144 -0.34 3.25 -7.37
N ASN A 145 0.22 3.45 -8.55
CA ASN A 145 1.20 2.52 -9.11
C ASN A 145 2.62 2.96 -8.75
N ALA A 146 3.12 2.45 -7.63
CA ALA A 146 4.48 2.71 -7.16
C ALA A 146 5.51 1.70 -7.69
N SER A 147 5.07 0.64 -8.36
CA SER A 147 5.93 -0.50 -8.72
C SER A 147 6.52 -0.44 -10.11
N GLY A 148 5.96 0.40 -11.00
CA GLY A 148 6.29 0.36 -12.42
C GLY A 148 5.69 -0.83 -13.19
N GLY A 149 4.84 -1.64 -12.53
CA GLY A 149 4.09 -2.71 -13.18
C GLY A 149 2.98 -2.18 -14.09
N SER A 150 2.42 -3.03 -14.94
CA SER A 150 1.37 -2.65 -15.87
C SER A 150 0.00 -2.61 -15.21
N VAL A 151 -0.82 -1.62 -15.60
CA VAL A 151 -2.21 -1.52 -15.19
C VAL A 151 -3.06 -1.36 -16.45
N GLU A 152 -3.95 -2.31 -16.69
CA GLU A 152 -4.94 -2.25 -17.76
C GLU A 152 -6.27 -1.77 -17.17
N ILE A 153 -6.89 -0.80 -17.81
CA ILE A 153 -8.10 -0.15 -17.29
C ILE A 153 -9.20 -0.20 -18.35
N GLU A 154 -10.36 -0.72 -17.96
CA GLU A 154 -11.60 -0.64 -18.71
C GLU A 154 -12.67 0.02 -17.84
N ALA A 155 -13.08 1.23 -18.18
CA ALA A 155 -14.09 1.98 -17.46
C ALA A 155 -15.30 2.23 -18.35
N THR A 156 -16.49 1.84 -17.89
CA THR A 156 -17.77 2.00 -18.59
C THR A 156 -18.80 2.61 -17.63
N ASP A 157 -19.98 2.99 -18.16
CA ASP A 157 -21.11 3.46 -17.34
C ASP A 157 -20.73 4.58 -16.36
N ASN A 158 -19.99 5.58 -16.84
CA ASN A 158 -19.52 6.74 -16.07
C ASN A 158 -18.59 6.44 -14.89
N ALA A 159 -18.04 5.24 -14.81
CA ALA A 159 -17.01 4.92 -13.82
C ALA A 159 -15.72 5.69 -14.13
N LYS A 160 -14.93 5.95 -13.10
CA LYS A 160 -13.65 6.66 -13.19
C LYS A 160 -12.56 5.90 -12.48
N VAL A 161 -11.44 5.73 -13.16
CA VAL A 161 -10.21 5.22 -12.58
C VAL A 161 -9.16 6.33 -12.66
N LEU A 162 -8.68 6.75 -11.52
CA LEU A 162 -7.86 7.96 -11.38
C LEU A 162 -6.45 7.63 -10.93
#